data_7aae38dfbc5829eb43059dbd5709026a
#
_entry.id   7aae38dfbc5829eb43059dbd5709026a
#
_cell.length_a   1.000
_cell.length_b   1.000
_cell.length_c   1.000
_cell.angle_alpha   90.00
_cell.angle_beta   90.00
_cell.angle_gamma   90.00
#
_symmetry.space_group_name_H-M   'P 1'
#
loop_
_entity.id
_entity.type
_entity.pdbx_description
1 polymer ?
#
loop_
_entity_poly.entity_id
_entity_poly.type
_entity_poly.pdbx_seq_one_letter_code
_entity_poly.pdbx_strand_id
1 'polypeptide(L)'
;MHWPVLRIKVAERSMEPALRPGDWLLVRRTRRIRPGQVVLARHPERPEMLIVKRAARRAGGGWWLESDNPQAGAVDSRRFGAVPVPLIEGRVLARYWRPRSLFIPNGAGITPRRQANGPTGTAGPFSGFL
;
A
#
# COMPACT_ATOMS: atom_id res chain seq x y z
N MET A 1 -18.57 -8.80 -9.57
CA MET A 1 -17.75 -8.03 -10.36
C MET A 1 -16.71 -7.29 -9.59
N HIS A 2 -15.51 -7.27 -10.04
CA HIS A 2 -14.48 -6.60 -9.33
C HIS A 2 -14.11 -5.34 -10.02
N TRP A 3 -13.87 -4.32 -9.24
CA TRP A 3 -13.38 -3.11 -9.81
C TRP A 3 -11.92 -3.36 -10.13
N PRO A 4 -11.43 -2.89 -11.25
CA PRO A 4 -10.03 -3.09 -11.62
C PRO A 4 -9.09 -2.25 -10.79
N VAL A 5 -9.60 -1.31 -10.03
CA VAL A 5 -8.77 -0.40 -9.27
C VAL A 5 -9.27 -0.30 -7.84
N LEU A 6 -8.34 -0.27 -6.91
CA LEU A 6 -8.64 -0.14 -5.49
C LEU A 6 -8.00 1.10 -4.95
N ARG A 7 -8.52 1.62 -3.86
CA ARG A 7 -7.89 2.71 -3.12
C ARG A 7 -7.47 2.17 -1.77
N ILE A 8 -6.22 2.38 -1.43
CA ILE A 8 -5.65 1.86 -0.20
C ILE A 8 -4.97 2.98 0.53
N LYS A 9 -5.10 3.04 1.84
CA LYS A 9 -4.43 4.04 2.63
C LYS A 9 -3.23 3.41 3.30
N VAL A 10 -2.09 4.06 3.21
CA VAL A 10 -0.85 3.54 3.80
C VAL A 10 -0.91 3.72 5.31
N ALA A 11 -0.61 2.67 6.04
CA ALA A 11 -0.62 2.72 7.50
C ALA A 11 0.76 2.62 8.11
N GLU A 12 1.71 2.07 7.40
CA GLU A 12 3.03 1.80 7.96
C GLU A 12 4.12 2.63 7.32
N ARG A 13 5.28 2.63 7.92
CA ARG A 13 6.39 3.42 7.44
C ARG A 13 7.38 2.61 6.62
N SER A 14 7.03 1.39 6.30
CA SER A 14 7.97 0.49 5.65
C SER A 14 8.40 0.95 4.27
N MET A 15 7.63 1.78 3.64
CA MET A 15 7.94 2.24 2.28
C MET A 15 8.37 3.69 2.23
N GLU A 16 8.75 4.27 3.36
CA GLU A 16 9.28 5.61 3.34
C GLU A 16 10.65 5.61 2.68
N PRO A 17 11.01 6.65 2.01
CA PRO A 17 10.27 7.89 1.87
C PRO A 17 9.30 7.89 0.69
N ALA A 18 9.29 6.84 -0.11
CA ALA A 18 8.42 6.81 -1.28
C ALA A 18 6.95 6.92 -0.91
N LEU A 19 6.54 6.20 0.11
CA LEU A 19 5.17 6.23 0.57
C LEU A 19 5.18 6.47 2.07
N ARG A 20 4.29 7.30 2.55
CA ARG A 20 4.25 7.63 3.98
C ARG A 20 2.90 7.29 4.57
N PRO A 21 2.84 7.05 5.87
CA PRO A 21 1.56 6.81 6.51
C PRO A 21 0.59 7.94 6.19
N GLY A 22 -0.61 7.62 5.87
CA GLY A 22 -1.61 8.61 5.50
C GLY A 22 -1.74 8.83 4.01
N ASP A 23 -0.78 8.41 3.24
CA ASP A 23 -0.89 8.52 1.79
C ASP A 23 -1.97 7.59 1.29
N TRP A 24 -2.65 8.00 0.25
CA TRP A 24 -3.60 7.14 -0.42
C TRP A 24 -2.98 6.64 -1.69
N LEU A 25 -3.24 5.38 -1.99
CA LEU A 25 -2.70 4.74 -3.17
C LEU A 25 -3.81 4.28 -4.08
N LEU A 26 -3.56 4.43 -5.36
CA LEU A 26 -4.44 3.87 -6.36
C LEU A 26 -3.76 2.59 -6.81
N VAL A 27 -4.43 1.48 -6.69
CA VAL A 27 -3.86 0.18 -6.97
C VAL A 27 -4.66 -0.50 -8.08
N ARG A 28 -3.96 -0.97 -9.11
CA ARG A 28 -4.61 -1.71 -10.17
C ARG A 28 -4.61 -3.18 -9.78
N ARG A 29 -5.74 -3.84 -9.84
CA ARG A 29 -5.80 -5.26 -9.56
C ARG A 29 -5.16 -6.00 -10.70
N THR A 30 -4.07 -6.63 -10.47
CA THR A 30 -3.35 -7.37 -11.49
C THR A 30 -2.32 -8.25 -10.83
N ARG A 31 -1.93 -9.30 -11.47
CA ARG A 31 -0.80 -10.10 -11.03
C ARG A 31 0.37 -9.97 -11.98
N ARG A 32 0.27 -9.07 -12.93
CA ARG A 32 1.39 -8.81 -13.83
C ARG A 32 2.26 -7.76 -13.23
N ILE A 33 3.36 -8.19 -12.68
CA ILE A 33 4.27 -7.32 -11.95
C ILE A 33 5.63 -7.33 -12.60
N ARG A 34 6.32 -6.22 -12.52
CA ARG A 34 7.68 -6.12 -13.01
C ARG A 34 8.59 -5.71 -11.87
N PRO A 35 9.87 -6.10 -11.94
CA PRO A 35 10.81 -5.71 -10.90
C PRO A 35 10.84 -4.20 -10.72
N GLY A 36 10.88 -3.78 -9.49
CA GLY A 36 10.91 -2.37 -9.13
C GLY A 36 9.55 -1.77 -8.86
N GLN A 37 8.48 -2.46 -9.16
CA GLN A 37 7.16 -1.91 -8.93
C GLN A 37 6.74 -2.13 -7.48
N VAL A 38 5.90 -1.23 -6.98
CA VAL A 38 5.35 -1.37 -5.65
C VAL A 38 4.05 -2.14 -5.77
N VAL A 39 3.87 -3.13 -4.95
CA VAL A 39 2.71 -4.01 -5.05
C VAL A 39 1.96 -4.08 -3.74
N LEU A 40 0.68 -4.43 -3.86
CA LEU A 40 -0.16 -4.76 -2.74
C LEU A 40 -0.28 -6.28 -2.75
N ALA A 41 -0.01 -6.90 -1.62
CA ALA A 41 -0.04 -8.35 -1.54
C ALA A 41 -0.60 -8.79 -0.21
N ARG A 42 -0.98 -10.07 -0.11
CA ARG A 42 -1.38 -10.62 1.17
C ARG A 42 -0.16 -11.19 1.84
N HIS A 43 -0.08 -11.01 3.13
CA HIS A 43 1.04 -11.53 3.90
C HIS A 43 1.02 -13.06 3.80
N PRO A 44 2.10 -13.69 3.44
CA PRO A 44 2.08 -15.15 3.22
C PRO A 44 1.79 -15.96 4.47
N GLU A 45 2.10 -15.43 5.64
CA GLU A 45 1.81 -16.14 6.87
C GLU A 45 0.52 -15.66 7.52
N ARG A 46 -0.04 -14.57 7.06
CA ARG A 46 -1.29 -14.05 7.57
C ARG A 46 -2.06 -13.47 6.41
N PRO A 47 -2.67 -14.30 5.61
CA PRO A 47 -3.29 -13.83 4.37
C PRO A 47 -4.38 -12.78 4.56
N GLU A 48 -4.89 -12.64 5.76
CA GLU A 48 -5.89 -11.63 6.02
C GLU A 48 -5.26 -10.25 6.10
N MET A 49 -3.93 -10.16 6.17
CA MET A 49 -3.26 -8.88 6.23
C MET A 49 -2.73 -8.47 4.87
N LEU A 50 -2.93 -7.21 4.52
CA LEU A 50 -2.40 -6.68 3.28
C LEU A 50 -1.12 -5.94 3.57
N ILE A 51 -0.14 -6.10 2.70
CA ILE A 51 1.14 -5.41 2.81
C ILE A 51 1.44 -4.68 1.52
N VAL A 52 2.16 -3.58 1.62
CA VAL A 52 2.59 -2.79 0.47
C VAL A 52 4.10 -2.82 0.48
N LYS A 53 4.68 -3.38 -0.55
CA LYS A 53 6.14 -3.56 -0.63
C LYS A 53 6.61 -3.39 -2.05
N ARG A 54 7.93 -3.31 -2.21
CA ARG A 54 8.52 -3.21 -3.54
C ARG A 54 8.86 -4.60 -4.05
N ALA A 55 8.45 -4.92 -5.26
CA ALA A 55 8.78 -6.19 -5.87
C ALA A 55 10.21 -6.10 -6.37
N ALA A 56 11.14 -6.68 -5.65
CA ALA A 56 12.54 -6.55 -5.99
C ALA A 56 12.94 -7.46 -7.13
N ARG A 57 12.50 -8.70 -7.10
CA ARG A 57 12.85 -9.65 -8.14
C ARG A 57 11.95 -10.87 -8.06
N ARG A 58 11.95 -11.65 -9.11
CA ARG A 58 11.22 -12.89 -9.09
C ARG A 58 12.00 -13.90 -8.28
N ALA A 59 11.32 -14.75 -7.58
CA ALA A 59 11.97 -15.76 -6.76
C ALA A 59 10.98 -16.87 -6.47
N GLY A 60 11.43 -18.10 -6.70
CA GLY A 60 10.62 -19.27 -6.28
C GLY A 60 9.22 -19.30 -6.86
N GLY A 61 9.05 -18.85 -8.06
CA GLY A 61 7.72 -18.86 -8.65
C GLY A 61 6.85 -17.71 -8.18
N GLY A 62 7.37 -16.82 -7.41
CA GLY A 62 6.65 -15.66 -6.94
C GLY A 62 7.53 -14.44 -6.95
N TRP A 63 7.39 -13.61 -5.94
CA TRP A 63 8.13 -12.35 -5.89
C TRP A 63 8.82 -12.17 -4.57
N TRP A 64 10.03 -11.65 -4.63
CA TRP A 64 10.77 -11.25 -3.44
C TRP A 64 10.39 -9.80 -3.18
N LEU A 65 9.71 -9.54 -2.08
CA LEU A 65 9.20 -8.23 -1.76
C LEU A 65 10.03 -7.60 -0.66
N GLU A 66 10.38 -6.34 -0.83
CA GLU A 66 11.22 -5.65 0.13
C GLU A 66 10.62 -4.32 0.55
N SER A 67 10.89 -3.95 1.79
CA SER A 67 10.54 -2.65 2.29
C SER A 67 11.56 -1.66 1.82
N ASP A 68 11.15 -0.45 1.46
CA ASP A 68 12.09 0.60 1.10
C ASP A 68 12.76 1.14 2.37
N ASN A 69 12.12 0.98 3.52
CA ASN A 69 12.64 1.49 4.77
C ASN A 69 12.80 0.33 5.76
N PRO A 70 13.85 -0.43 5.64
CA PRO A 70 14.02 -1.59 6.50
C PRO A 70 14.18 -1.20 7.97
N GLN A 71 14.59 0.02 8.24
CA GLN A 71 14.79 0.42 9.63
C GLN A 71 13.48 0.68 10.35
N ALA A 72 12.39 0.69 9.66
CA ALA A 72 11.11 0.87 10.32
C ALA A 72 10.64 -0.40 11.00
N GLY A 73 11.45 -1.43 11.01
CA GLY A 73 11.06 -2.68 11.64
C GLY A 73 10.08 -3.48 10.84
N ALA A 74 9.93 -3.14 9.60
CA ALA A 74 8.95 -3.81 8.77
C ALA A 74 9.35 -5.22 8.44
N VAL A 75 8.36 -6.05 8.20
CA VAL A 75 8.60 -7.43 7.86
C VAL A 75 8.39 -7.59 6.37
N ASP A 76 9.32 -8.20 5.69
CA ASP A 76 9.22 -8.40 4.25
C ASP A 76 9.81 -9.77 3.89
N SER A 77 10.16 -9.99 2.63
CA SER A 77 10.63 -11.30 2.19
C SER A 77 11.92 -11.73 2.87
N ARG A 78 12.68 -10.81 3.40
CA ARG A 78 13.87 -11.21 4.15
C ARG A 78 13.48 -12.04 5.36
N ARG A 79 12.24 -11.93 5.79
CA ARG A 79 11.77 -12.70 6.91
C ARG A 79 10.87 -13.84 6.49
N PHE A 80 9.94 -13.63 5.59
CA PHE A 80 9.00 -14.71 5.26
C PHE A 80 9.23 -15.33 3.89
N GLY A 81 10.26 -14.91 3.16
CA GLY A 81 10.55 -15.53 1.89
C GLY A 81 9.73 -14.99 0.73
N ALA A 82 9.82 -15.65 -0.40
CA ALA A 82 9.13 -15.20 -1.59
C ALA A 82 7.62 -15.31 -1.41
N VAL A 83 6.91 -14.38 -2.02
CA VAL A 83 5.46 -14.34 -1.93
C VAL A 83 4.88 -14.94 -3.21
N PRO A 84 4.07 -15.99 -3.09
CA PRO A 84 3.49 -16.63 -4.26
C PRO A 84 2.60 -15.68 -5.06
N VAL A 85 2.60 -15.85 -6.37
CA VAL A 85 1.81 -15.00 -7.24
C VAL A 85 0.34 -14.89 -6.82
N PRO A 86 -0.32 -15.96 -6.41
CA PRO A 86 -1.73 -15.82 -6.02
C PRO A 86 -1.98 -14.85 -4.88
N LEU A 87 -0.96 -14.52 -4.11
CA LEU A 87 -1.13 -13.57 -3.01
C LEU A 87 -0.93 -12.12 -3.46
N ILE A 88 -0.53 -11.89 -4.67
CA ILE A 88 -0.38 -10.54 -5.19
C ILE A 88 -1.76 -10.02 -5.52
N GLU A 89 -2.12 -8.88 -4.94
CA GLU A 89 -3.43 -8.30 -5.17
C GLU A 89 -3.41 -7.22 -6.23
N GLY A 90 -2.30 -6.54 -6.37
CA GLY A 90 -2.25 -5.50 -7.38
C GLY A 90 -0.95 -4.73 -7.39
N ARG A 91 -0.88 -3.78 -8.31
CA ARG A 91 0.28 -2.94 -8.49
C ARG A 91 -0.11 -1.51 -8.19
N VAL A 92 0.71 -0.79 -7.45
CA VAL A 92 0.43 0.58 -7.11
C VAL A 92 0.65 1.44 -8.35
N LEU A 93 -0.39 2.16 -8.75
CA LEU A 93 -0.30 3.02 -9.92
C LEU A 93 0.15 4.43 -9.54
N ALA A 94 -0.32 4.91 -8.42
CA ALA A 94 -0.06 6.28 -8.03
C ALA A 94 -0.31 6.50 -6.56
N ARG A 95 0.37 7.46 -6.00
CA ARG A 95 0.12 7.93 -4.67
C ARG A 95 -0.57 9.27 -4.81
N TYR A 96 -1.58 9.53 -4.02
CA TYR A 96 -2.22 10.82 -4.07
C TYR A 96 -2.57 11.28 -2.66
N TRP A 97 -2.79 12.57 -2.52
CA TRP A 97 -3.12 13.12 -1.25
C TRP A 97 -4.57 13.26 -1.11
N ARG A 98 -4.98 13.39 0.10
CA ARG A 98 -6.33 13.56 0.34
C ARG A 98 -6.79 14.80 -0.23
N PRO A 99 -7.96 14.82 -0.60
CA PRO A 99 -8.56 15.94 -1.17
C PRO A 99 -8.39 17.19 -0.41
N ARG A 100 -8.01 17.12 0.76
CA ARG A 100 -7.91 18.30 1.45
C ARG A 100 -7.11 19.26 0.65
N SER A 101 -6.20 18.79 -0.11
CA SER A 101 -5.41 19.70 -0.84
C SER A 101 -6.24 20.32 -1.94
N LEU A 102 -7.32 19.71 -2.27
CA LEU A 102 -8.10 20.25 -3.29
C LEU A 102 -9.00 21.25 -2.73
N PHE A 103 -9.39 21.10 -1.56
CA PHE A 103 -10.28 21.99 -1.02
C PHE A 103 -9.69 23.22 -0.71
N ILE A 104 -8.58 23.23 -0.40
CA ILE A 104 -8.02 24.33 -0.03
C ILE A 104 -8.34 25.51 -0.60
N PRO A 105 -8.56 25.53 -1.72
CA PRO A 105 -8.83 26.70 -2.30
C PRO A 105 -9.56 27.57 -1.41
N ASN A 106 -10.29 27.14 -0.70
CA ASN A 106 -11.01 27.94 0.09
C ASN A 106 -10.53 27.77 1.33
N GLY A 107 -9.74 27.51 1.53
CA GLY A 107 -9.28 27.34 2.68
C GLY A 107 -9.64 26.82 3.58
N ALA A 108 -9.86 26.99 3.81
CA ALA A 108 -10.18 26.50 4.67
C ALA A 108 -9.64 25.64 5.12
N GLY A 109 -9.20 25.51 5.01
CA GLY A 109 -8.71 24.57 5.42
C GLY A 109 -9.05 24.05 6.26
N ILE A 110 -9.41 24.25 6.22
CA ILE A 110 -9.59 23.70 6.86
C ILE A 110 -9.47 22.76 7.32
N THR A 111 -9.64 22.60 7.21
CA THR A 111 -9.54 21.71 7.63
C THR A 111 -8.91 20.84 7.84
N PRO A 112 -8.48 20.94 7.72
CA PRO A 112 -7.81 20.04 7.75
C PRO A 112 -7.72 19.25 8.66
N ARG A 113 -7.72 19.27 9.11
CA ARG A 113 -7.51 18.58 9.88
C ARG A 113 -8.17 17.70 10.20
N ARG A 114 -8.76 17.63 10.15
CA ARG A 114 -9.35 16.84 10.52
C ARG A 114 -9.49 15.90 10.02
N GLN A 115 -9.61 16.04 9.44
CA GLN A 115 -9.77 15.13 9.05
C GLN A 115 -9.41 14.20 9.11
N ALA A 116 -9.06 14.50 9.13
CA ALA A 116 -8.49 13.51 9.19
C ALA A 116 -9.19 12.55 9.67
N ASN A 117 -9.80 12.73 10.05
CA ASN A 117 -10.46 11.84 10.62
C ASN A 117 -11.25 11.16 9.88
N GLY A 118 -11.80 11.72 9.43
CA GLY A 118 -12.75 11.02 8.88
C GLY A 118 -12.36 9.87 8.22
N PRO A 119 -11.61 9.98 7.52
CA PRO A 119 -11.34 8.93 6.78
C PRO A 119 -11.07 7.77 7.43
N THR A 120 -10.74 7.93 8.43
CA THR A 120 -10.51 6.84 9.02
C THR A 120 -11.40 5.79 8.80
N GLY A 121 -12.47 5.96 9.01
CA GLY A 121 -13.29 4.86 8.94
C GLY A 121 -13.40 4.32 7.65
N THR A 122 -13.25 5.08 6.79
CA THR A 122 -13.55 4.59 5.57
C THR A 122 -12.73 3.52 5.16
N ALA A 123 -11.63 3.45 5.54
CA ALA A 123 -10.87 2.46 5.02
C ALA A 123 -11.08 1.18 5.65
N GLY A 124 -12.13 0.98 6.22
CA GLY A 124 -12.38 -0.23 6.86
C GLY A 124 -11.79 -1.48 6.31
N PRO A 125 -12.17 -1.89 5.23
CA PRO A 125 -11.76 -3.18 4.75
C PRO A 125 -10.28 -3.31 4.54
N PHE A 126 -9.62 -2.24 4.37
CA PHE A 126 -8.22 -2.32 4.06
C PHE A 126 -7.35 -1.70 5.10
N SER A 127 -7.86 -1.51 6.24
CA SER A 127 -7.10 -0.80 7.22
C SER A 127 -6.06 -1.63 7.90
N GLY A 128 -5.99 -2.81 7.75
CA GLY A 128 -5.04 -3.56 8.48
C GLY A 128 -3.75 -3.90 7.80
N PHE A 129 -3.35 -3.25 6.82
CA PHE A 129 -2.14 -3.69 6.16
C PHE A 129 -0.90 -3.02 6.70
N LEU A 130 0.23 -3.62 6.44
CA LEU A 130 1.49 -3.19 7.01
C LEU A 130 2.37 -2.44 6.03
#